data_9267753fe75e2cbb1d75555ef1b012f1
#
_entry.id   9267753fe75e2cbb1d75555ef1b012f1
#
_cell.length_a   1.000
_cell.length_b   1.000
_cell.length_c   1.000
_cell.angle_alpha   90.00
_cell.angle_beta   90.00
_cell.angle_gamma   90.00
#
_symmetry.space_group_name_H-M   'P 1'
#
loop_
_entity.id
_entity.type
_entity.pdbx_description
1 polymer ?
#
loop_
_entity_poly.entity_id
_entity_poly.type
_entity_poly.pdbx_seq_one_letter_code
_entity_poly.pdbx_strand_id
1 'polypeptide(L)'
;MQHVHTSVLVAGGGVTGLTTAAYLASRGVPTVLVERRSAPSPHPRARGFSPRAVEVLRAVGLEAAVAEASRGFDGHTLRARVRSLTGEELLRHDLPGGADLGGLTPCRWALLSQDRLEPLIRARAEELGADVRFGTELTTFEQEDDGVRAQVVHRATGRVAEVRAHYLVAADGPRSRVRERLSIPVHGRWGLHHQLSIVFDADLAAPLRGRRFAICQVQNDVVDGLLVHDDTLRQGTLYVRFDPSAEGGMDAFTRQRCAELVRAAIGDPDLPLSIRDTQPWELSAVTAARFRDGRVFLAGDAAHVMPPVSGFGASTGIQDAQNLAWKLAAVVSGEAGARLLDSYEQERLAVAALTVDQCRRRVTNGTGFAAPQRGEGMLDDLTLTFGLRYRSGAVLDEGVDPDVSAYGPADLTGRPGTRLPHVWLRHLGRRISTLDLPAAGPVLLAGPDGDGWRTAAARNELPLVAFDGDTDPDGGWERRFRAAPGEAILLRPDGYVAWRAPAPDDAALATAAGAVRGRADAVPTPVGQRR
;
A
#
# COMPACT_ATOMS: atom_id res chain seq x y z
N MET A 1 -10.53 -2.63 -36.21
CA MET A 1 -10.20 -2.73 -34.77
C MET A 1 -9.04 -1.77 -34.52
N GLN A 2 -9.12 -0.97 -33.48
CA GLN A 2 -8.04 -0.03 -33.14
C GLN A 2 -6.90 -0.82 -32.50
N HIS A 3 -5.65 -0.55 -32.92
CA HIS A 3 -4.46 -1.14 -32.31
C HIS A 3 -3.74 -0.09 -31.46
N VAL A 4 -3.37 -0.48 -30.24
CA VAL A 4 -2.67 0.34 -29.27
C VAL A 4 -1.40 -0.39 -28.84
N HIS A 5 -0.26 0.30 -28.88
CA HIS A 5 1.00 -0.23 -28.40
C HIS A 5 1.44 0.53 -27.15
N THR A 6 1.87 -0.18 -26.13
CA THR A 6 2.36 0.38 -24.87
C THR A 6 3.44 -0.54 -24.26
N SER A 7 4.21 -0.02 -23.31
CA SER A 7 5.15 -0.89 -22.59
C SER A 7 4.45 -1.68 -21.48
N VAL A 8 3.50 -1.06 -20.77
CA VAL A 8 2.77 -1.72 -19.69
C VAL A 8 1.27 -1.44 -19.83
N LEU A 9 0.48 -2.51 -19.81
CA LEU A 9 -0.97 -2.43 -19.64
C LEU A 9 -1.31 -2.68 -18.16
N VAL A 10 -2.09 -1.77 -17.55
CA VAL A 10 -2.59 -1.93 -16.18
C VAL A 10 -4.09 -2.17 -16.25
N ALA A 11 -4.57 -3.28 -15.68
CA ALA A 11 -5.98 -3.60 -15.59
C ALA A 11 -6.51 -3.31 -14.17
N GLY A 12 -7.41 -2.32 -14.06
CA GLY A 12 -8.03 -1.87 -12.81
C GLY A 12 -7.61 -0.46 -12.42
N GLY A 13 -8.61 0.42 -12.22
CA GLY A 13 -8.45 1.83 -11.87
C GLY A 13 -8.68 2.15 -10.38
N GLY A 14 -8.42 1.19 -9.50
CA GLY A 14 -8.37 1.42 -8.06
C GLY A 14 -7.02 2.01 -7.62
N VAL A 15 -6.87 2.25 -6.30
CA VAL A 15 -5.67 2.85 -5.70
C VAL A 15 -4.37 2.20 -6.19
N THR A 16 -4.30 0.86 -6.23
CA THR A 16 -3.11 0.11 -6.66
C THR A 16 -2.78 0.36 -8.12
N GLY A 17 -3.77 0.20 -9.02
CA GLY A 17 -3.54 0.37 -10.45
C GLY A 17 -3.19 1.81 -10.83
N LEU A 18 -3.89 2.79 -10.26
CA LEU A 18 -3.59 4.21 -10.46
C LEU A 18 -2.19 4.58 -9.94
N THR A 19 -1.79 4.05 -8.77
CA THR A 19 -0.42 4.25 -8.24
C THR A 19 0.61 3.60 -9.16
N THR A 20 0.35 2.40 -9.68
CA THR A 20 1.23 1.73 -10.65
C THR A 20 1.41 2.59 -11.91
N ALA A 21 0.31 3.10 -12.46
CA ALA A 21 0.35 3.95 -13.65
C ALA A 21 1.12 5.26 -13.40
N ALA A 22 0.90 5.91 -12.24
CA ALA A 22 1.62 7.13 -11.86
C ALA A 22 3.13 6.89 -11.73
N TYR A 23 3.53 5.79 -11.10
CA TYR A 23 4.95 5.44 -10.95
C TYR A 23 5.63 5.10 -12.28
N LEU A 24 4.98 4.31 -13.14
CA LEU A 24 5.50 3.98 -14.46
C LEU A 24 5.66 5.24 -15.32
N ALA A 25 4.62 6.08 -15.37
CA ALA A 25 4.63 7.33 -16.12
C ALA A 25 5.68 8.31 -15.57
N SER A 26 5.88 8.41 -14.25
CA SER A 26 6.93 9.23 -13.65
C SER A 26 8.35 8.84 -14.06
N ARG A 27 8.52 7.61 -14.56
CA ARG A 27 9.76 7.05 -15.11
C ARG A 27 9.79 7.01 -16.63
N GLY A 28 8.87 7.70 -17.29
CA GLY A 28 8.80 7.77 -18.74
C GLY A 28 8.37 6.47 -19.43
N VAL A 29 7.79 5.51 -18.70
CA VAL A 29 7.31 4.24 -19.27
C VAL A 29 5.94 4.43 -19.91
N PRO A 30 5.78 4.21 -21.23
CA PRO A 30 4.46 4.21 -21.88
C PRO A 30 3.51 3.26 -21.17
N THR A 31 2.41 3.80 -20.65
CA THR A 31 1.48 3.05 -19.80
C THR A 31 0.04 3.33 -20.19
N VAL A 32 -0.72 2.28 -20.44
CA VAL A 32 -2.17 2.32 -20.62
C VAL A 32 -2.82 1.67 -19.40
N LEU A 33 -3.74 2.38 -18.74
CA LEU A 33 -4.58 1.84 -17.68
C LEU A 33 -6.02 1.72 -18.18
N VAL A 34 -6.64 0.57 -17.97
CA VAL A 34 -8.06 0.35 -18.28
C VAL A 34 -8.85 0.02 -17.01
N GLU A 35 -10.00 0.67 -16.85
CA GLU A 35 -10.94 0.46 -15.75
C GLU A 35 -12.36 0.31 -16.32
N ARG A 36 -13.04 -0.79 -15.94
CA ARG A 36 -14.39 -1.10 -16.44
C ARG A 36 -15.49 -0.14 -15.97
N ARG A 37 -15.30 0.52 -14.81
CA ARG A 37 -16.22 1.57 -14.35
C ARG A 37 -16.01 2.84 -15.14
N SER A 38 -17.07 3.63 -15.31
CA SER A 38 -17.00 4.93 -15.99
C SER A 38 -16.36 6.03 -15.14
N ALA A 39 -16.28 5.84 -13.83
CA ALA A 39 -15.71 6.77 -12.86
C ALA A 39 -15.12 6.01 -11.66
N PRO A 40 -14.30 6.65 -10.82
CA PRO A 40 -13.90 6.13 -9.51
C PRO A 40 -15.11 5.70 -8.68
N SER A 41 -14.90 4.72 -7.77
CA SER A 41 -15.98 4.23 -6.92
C SER A 41 -16.44 5.34 -5.96
N PRO A 42 -17.75 5.63 -5.84
CA PRO A 42 -18.24 6.60 -4.87
C PRO A 42 -18.28 6.05 -3.43
N HIS A 43 -17.95 4.78 -3.23
CA HIS A 43 -18.00 4.16 -1.92
C HIS A 43 -16.71 4.42 -1.15
N PRO A 44 -16.79 4.94 0.09
CA PRO A 44 -15.63 5.16 0.95
C PRO A 44 -15.13 3.81 1.53
N ARG A 45 -14.33 3.08 0.75
CA ARG A 45 -13.82 1.74 1.15
C ARG A 45 -12.74 1.84 2.22
N ALA A 46 -11.50 2.18 1.84
CA ALA A 46 -10.44 2.52 2.78
C ALA A 46 -10.67 3.95 3.29
N ARG A 47 -10.46 4.17 4.59
CA ARG A 47 -10.63 5.49 5.24
C ARG A 47 -9.36 5.99 5.92
N GLY A 48 -8.24 5.37 5.64
CA GLY A 48 -6.96 5.78 6.19
C GLY A 48 -5.82 5.07 5.45
N PHE A 49 -4.75 5.80 5.26
CA PHE A 49 -3.54 5.31 4.62
C PHE A 49 -2.36 5.50 5.56
N SER A 50 -1.53 4.45 5.66
CA SER A 50 -0.37 4.46 6.55
C SER A 50 0.65 5.51 6.11
N PRO A 51 1.50 6.00 7.02
CA PRO A 51 2.59 6.92 6.67
C PRO A 51 3.49 6.34 5.58
N ARG A 52 3.70 5.01 5.55
CA ARG A 52 4.48 4.36 4.49
C ARG A 52 3.80 4.46 3.12
N ALA A 53 2.47 4.34 3.06
CA ALA A 53 1.74 4.58 1.82
C ALA A 53 1.83 6.05 1.37
N VAL A 54 1.81 6.99 2.31
CA VAL A 54 2.00 8.42 2.01
C VAL A 54 3.42 8.70 1.51
N GLU A 55 4.46 8.03 2.04
CA GLU A 55 5.82 8.12 1.50
C GLU A 55 5.89 7.67 0.03
N VAL A 56 5.17 6.59 -0.30
CA VAL A 56 5.06 6.14 -1.69
C VAL A 56 4.41 7.22 -2.56
N LEU A 57 3.31 7.80 -2.12
CA LEU A 57 2.62 8.86 -2.85
C LEU A 57 3.45 10.16 -2.92
N ARG A 58 4.24 10.47 -1.88
CA ARG A 58 5.20 11.58 -1.86
C ARG A 58 6.22 11.48 -3.00
N ALA A 59 6.74 10.29 -3.28
CA ALA A 59 7.73 10.09 -4.34
C ALA A 59 7.20 10.40 -5.77
N VAL A 60 5.88 10.43 -5.96
CA VAL A 60 5.24 10.90 -7.21
C VAL A 60 4.62 12.29 -7.08
N GLY A 61 4.95 13.04 -6.00
CA GLY A 61 4.56 14.44 -5.82
C GLY A 61 3.15 14.66 -5.26
N LEU A 62 2.54 13.64 -4.64
CA LEU A 62 1.17 13.73 -4.12
C LEU A 62 1.06 14.10 -2.64
N GLU A 63 2.16 14.24 -1.89
CA GLU A 63 2.12 14.48 -0.43
C GLU A 63 1.27 15.72 -0.07
N ALA A 64 1.49 16.84 -0.72
CA ALA A 64 0.76 18.08 -0.44
C ALA A 64 -0.74 17.95 -0.74
N ALA A 65 -1.11 17.31 -1.85
CA ALA A 65 -2.51 17.09 -2.21
C ALA A 65 -3.22 16.13 -1.23
N VAL A 66 -2.52 15.08 -0.79
CA VAL A 66 -3.01 14.14 0.22
C VAL A 66 -3.17 14.83 1.57
N ALA A 67 -2.21 15.65 2.00
CA ALA A 67 -2.27 16.42 3.23
C ALA A 67 -3.44 17.41 3.22
N GLU A 68 -3.65 18.13 2.12
CA GLU A 68 -4.78 19.05 1.96
C GLU A 68 -6.12 18.32 2.03
N ALA A 69 -6.27 17.22 1.29
CA ALA A 69 -7.50 16.41 1.29
C ALA A 69 -7.80 15.74 2.63
N SER A 70 -6.78 15.56 3.48
CA SER A 70 -6.90 14.99 4.82
C SER A 70 -7.16 16.04 5.92
N ARG A 71 -7.02 17.34 5.63
CA ARG A 71 -7.04 18.42 6.63
C ARG A 71 -8.35 18.45 7.45
N GLY A 72 -9.49 18.17 6.81
CA GLY A 72 -10.78 18.12 7.50
C GLY A 72 -10.87 17.03 8.58
N PHE A 73 -9.99 16.03 8.51
CA PHE A 73 -9.89 14.95 9.49
C PHE A 73 -8.85 15.21 10.60
N ASP A 74 -8.25 16.39 10.65
CA ASP A 74 -7.37 16.77 11.76
C ASP A 74 -8.15 16.70 13.06
N GLY A 75 -7.57 16.03 14.08
CA GLY A 75 -8.24 15.78 15.35
C GLY A 75 -9.19 14.58 15.39
N HIS A 76 -9.38 13.82 14.29
CA HIS A 76 -10.11 12.55 14.31
C HIS A 76 -9.23 11.43 14.89
N THR A 77 -8.93 11.51 16.17
CA THR A 77 -7.99 10.59 16.85
C THR A 77 -8.69 9.60 17.76
N LEU A 78 -9.97 9.79 18.03
CA LEU A 78 -10.69 8.99 19.00
C LEU A 78 -11.10 7.63 18.43
N ARG A 79 -10.68 6.57 19.10
CA ARG A 79 -11.27 5.22 19.00
C ARG A 79 -12.11 4.98 20.22
N ALA A 80 -13.37 4.63 20.07
CA ALA A 80 -14.23 4.36 21.21
C ALA A 80 -15.15 3.16 20.96
N ARG A 81 -15.60 2.55 22.06
CA ARG A 81 -16.77 1.67 22.10
C ARG A 81 -17.84 2.35 22.91
N VAL A 82 -19.04 2.41 22.36
CA VAL A 82 -20.17 3.12 22.97
C VAL A 82 -21.43 2.26 22.90
N ARG A 83 -22.41 2.54 23.76
CA ARG A 83 -23.77 2.00 23.60
C ARG A 83 -24.46 2.65 22.37
N SER A 84 -24.30 3.96 22.24
CA SER A 84 -24.71 4.76 21.07
C SER A 84 -23.87 6.04 21.07
N LEU A 85 -23.91 6.85 20.00
CA LEU A 85 -23.18 8.12 19.98
C LEU A 85 -23.61 9.07 21.09
N THR A 86 -24.90 9.09 21.44
CA THR A 86 -25.43 9.93 22.53
C THR A 86 -25.38 9.23 23.89
N GLY A 87 -25.07 7.91 23.91
CA GLY A 87 -25.11 7.07 25.11
C GLY A 87 -23.77 6.97 25.84
N GLU A 88 -23.68 5.90 26.63
CA GLU A 88 -22.54 5.60 27.50
C GLU A 88 -21.30 5.21 26.65
N GLU A 89 -20.14 5.73 27.05
CA GLU A 89 -18.83 5.28 26.55
C GLU A 89 -18.35 4.06 27.36
N LEU A 90 -18.22 2.91 26.69
CA LEU A 90 -17.76 1.66 27.30
C LEU A 90 -16.23 1.54 27.31
N LEU A 91 -15.57 2.14 26.31
CA LEU A 91 -14.12 2.17 26.14
C LEU A 91 -13.75 3.41 25.34
N ARG A 92 -12.68 4.06 25.77
CA ARG A 92 -12.09 5.19 25.06
C ARG A 92 -10.60 5.00 24.91
N HIS A 93 -10.09 5.24 23.71
CA HIS A 93 -8.67 5.24 23.41
C HIS A 93 -8.37 6.35 22.41
N ASP A 94 -7.63 7.33 22.84
CA ASP A 94 -7.15 8.38 21.94
C ASP A 94 -5.91 7.87 21.20
N LEU A 95 -6.01 7.81 19.87
CA LEU A 95 -4.83 7.62 19.06
C LEU A 95 -3.91 8.82 19.28
N PRO A 96 -2.61 8.64 19.40
CA PRO A 96 -1.71 9.78 19.46
C PRO A 96 -1.92 10.62 18.20
N GLY A 97 -2.65 11.71 18.34
CA GLY A 97 -2.99 12.63 17.27
C GLY A 97 -1.74 13.28 16.74
N GLY A 98 -1.36 12.96 15.53
CA GLY A 98 -0.11 13.43 14.95
C GLY A 98 1.08 12.94 15.78
N ALA A 99 1.05 11.67 16.21
CA ALA A 99 2.14 11.07 16.95
C ALA A 99 3.43 11.49 16.27
N ASP A 100 4.30 12.10 17.04
CA ASP A 100 5.70 12.15 16.66
C ASP A 100 6.11 10.70 16.45
N LEU A 101 6.20 10.29 15.17
CA LEU A 101 6.60 8.94 14.81
C LEU A 101 8.08 8.72 15.12
N GLY A 102 8.63 9.50 16.07
CA GLY A 102 9.99 9.38 16.58
C GLY A 102 11.05 9.57 15.50
N GLY A 103 10.76 10.39 14.50
CA GLY A 103 11.62 10.55 13.33
C GLY A 103 11.68 9.32 12.42
N LEU A 104 10.74 8.40 12.50
CA LEU A 104 10.67 7.23 11.59
C LEU A 104 10.36 7.63 10.15
N THR A 105 9.63 8.73 9.96
CA THR A 105 9.10 9.14 8.66
C THR A 105 8.85 10.65 8.62
N PRO A 106 8.99 11.31 7.46
CA PRO A 106 8.54 12.69 7.29
C PRO A 106 7.02 12.80 7.11
N CYS A 107 6.33 11.68 6.90
CA CYS A 107 4.92 11.63 6.54
C CYS A 107 4.04 11.29 7.74
N ARG A 108 2.75 11.64 7.65
CA ARG A 108 1.73 11.35 8.67
C ARG A 108 0.75 10.31 8.15
N TRP A 109 -0.07 9.76 9.03
CA TRP A 109 -1.28 9.06 8.66
C TRP A 109 -2.20 10.00 7.87
N ALA A 110 -2.68 9.54 6.72
CA ALA A 110 -3.70 10.26 5.97
C ALA A 110 -5.07 9.65 6.28
N LEU A 111 -5.88 10.32 7.10
CA LEU A 111 -7.29 10.00 7.27
C LEU A 111 -8.03 10.62 6.09
N LEU A 112 -8.27 9.81 5.09
CA LEU A 112 -8.85 10.20 3.80
C LEU A 112 -9.55 8.98 3.22
N SER A 113 -10.76 9.14 2.74
CA SER A 113 -11.45 8.03 2.10
C SER A 113 -10.91 7.74 0.69
N GLN A 114 -11.01 6.50 0.27
CA GLN A 114 -10.47 6.02 -1.01
C GLN A 114 -11.08 6.76 -2.21
N ASP A 115 -12.38 7.09 -2.15
CA ASP A 115 -13.08 7.85 -3.19
C ASP A 115 -12.55 9.29 -3.35
N ARG A 116 -11.92 9.85 -2.31
CA ARG A 116 -11.22 11.14 -2.38
C ARG A 116 -9.76 10.99 -2.84
N LEU A 117 -9.08 9.87 -2.53
CA LEU A 117 -7.69 9.64 -2.90
C LEU A 117 -7.54 9.23 -4.37
N GLU A 118 -8.41 8.36 -4.89
CA GLU A 118 -8.32 7.85 -6.27
C GLU A 118 -8.31 8.98 -7.32
N PRO A 119 -9.16 10.02 -7.25
CA PRO A 119 -9.09 11.15 -8.18
C PRO A 119 -7.75 11.89 -8.17
N LEU A 120 -7.11 12.04 -7.00
CA LEU A 120 -5.81 12.70 -6.89
C LEU A 120 -4.71 11.88 -7.58
N ILE A 121 -4.69 10.56 -7.36
CA ILE A 121 -3.69 9.69 -8.00
C ILE A 121 -3.95 9.63 -9.50
N ARG A 122 -5.23 9.56 -9.92
CA ARG A 122 -5.61 9.57 -11.35
C ARG A 122 -5.12 10.82 -12.05
N ALA A 123 -5.46 12.00 -11.53
CA ALA A 123 -5.02 13.27 -12.11
C ALA A 123 -3.49 13.33 -12.24
N ARG A 124 -2.78 12.86 -11.20
CA ARG A 124 -1.34 12.83 -11.23
C ARG A 124 -0.77 11.84 -12.24
N ALA A 125 -1.37 10.65 -12.39
CA ALA A 125 -0.96 9.68 -13.40
C ALA A 125 -1.14 10.26 -14.83
N GLU A 126 -2.27 10.93 -15.10
CA GLU A 126 -2.55 11.59 -16.36
C GLU A 126 -1.58 12.76 -16.62
N GLU A 127 -1.28 13.61 -15.62
CA GLU A 127 -0.26 14.68 -15.70
C GLU A 127 1.14 14.14 -16.02
N LEU A 128 1.49 12.95 -15.51
CA LEU A 128 2.77 12.30 -15.76
C LEU A 128 2.81 11.59 -17.12
N GLY A 129 1.70 11.52 -17.83
CA GLY A 129 1.60 10.98 -19.20
C GLY A 129 1.04 9.55 -19.29
N ALA A 130 0.42 9.00 -18.24
CA ALA A 130 -0.32 7.75 -18.36
C ALA A 130 -1.62 7.93 -19.15
N ASP A 131 -1.93 7.00 -20.05
CA ASP A 131 -3.20 6.91 -20.76
C ASP A 131 -4.23 6.16 -19.91
N VAL A 132 -5.09 6.89 -19.19
CA VAL A 132 -6.05 6.35 -18.23
C VAL A 132 -7.44 6.28 -18.83
N ARG A 133 -7.94 5.07 -19.10
CA ARG A 133 -9.19 4.79 -19.82
C ARG A 133 -10.25 4.18 -18.90
N PHE A 134 -11.06 5.02 -18.26
CA PHE A 134 -12.26 4.60 -17.56
C PHE A 134 -13.37 4.21 -18.57
N GLY A 135 -14.30 3.34 -18.13
CA GLY A 135 -15.34 2.78 -19.02
C GLY A 135 -14.80 1.71 -19.97
N THR A 136 -13.55 1.28 -19.81
CA THR A 136 -12.87 0.31 -20.68
C THR A 136 -12.52 -0.94 -19.90
N GLU A 137 -12.99 -2.09 -20.36
CA GLU A 137 -12.80 -3.40 -19.70
C GLU A 137 -11.79 -4.26 -20.47
N LEU A 138 -10.81 -4.82 -19.74
CA LEU A 138 -9.98 -5.92 -20.23
C LEU A 138 -10.86 -7.18 -20.31
N THR A 139 -11.09 -7.70 -21.51
CA THR A 139 -11.94 -8.88 -21.72
C THR A 139 -11.15 -10.17 -21.86
N THR A 140 -10.05 -10.13 -22.61
CA THR A 140 -9.16 -11.27 -22.81
C THR A 140 -7.72 -10.81 -22.92
N PHE A 141 -6.78 -11.72 -22.66
CA PHE A 141 -5.37 -11.53 -22.96
C PHE A 141 -4.70 -12.87 -23.27
N GLU A 142 -3.60 -12.81 -23.99
CA GLU A 142 -2.71 -13.93 -24.29
C GLU A 142 -1.27 -13.47 -24.12
N GLN A 143 -0.42 -14.34 -23.57
CA GLN A 143 1.01 -14.09 -23.49
C GLN A 143 1.67 -14.59 -24.78
N GLU A 144 2.51 -13.74 -25.36
CA GLU A 144 3.37 -14.03 -26.52
C GLU A 144 4.85 -14.00 -26.06
N ASP A 145 5.76 -14.47 -26.90
CA ASP A 145 7.19 -14.55 -26.55
C ASP A 145 7.78 -13.18 -26.16
N ASP A 146 7.33 -12.12 -26.83
CA ASP A 146 7.82 -10.75 -26.66
C ASP A 146 6.87 -9.82 -25.89
N GLY A 147 5.65 -10.29 -25.53
CA GLY A 147 4.67 -9.41 -24.89
C GLY A 147 3.38 -10.07 -24.44
N VAL A 148 2.40 -9.23 -24.28
CA VAL A 148 1.00 -9.60 -23.98
C VAL A 148 0.11 -8.94 -25.02
N ARG A 149 -0.74 -9.72 -25.67
CA ARG A 149 -1.81 -9.27 -26.55
C ARG A 149 -3.13 -9.29 -25.79
N ALA A 150 -3.77 -8.15 -25.64
CA ALA A 150 -4.99 -7.98 -24.86
C ALA A 150 -6.12 -7.39 -25.70
N GLN A 151 -7.35 -7.82 -25.45
CA GLN A 151 -8.54 -7.16 -25.98
C GLN A 151 -9.21 -6.33 -24.89
N VAL A 152 -9.55 -5.11 -25.24
CA VAL A 152 -10.27 -4.18 -24.37
C VAL A 152 -11.54 -3.70 -25.05
N VAL A 153 -12.60 -3.51 -24.27
CA VAL A 153 -13.91 -3.07 -24.77
C VAL A 153 -14.35 -1.81 -24.04
N HIS A 154 -14.62 -0.75 -24.76
CA HIS A 154 -15.27 0.43 -24.19
C HIS A 154 -16.75 0.15 -23.95
N ARG A 155 -17.16 0.06 -22.70
CA ARG A 155 -18.47 -0.50 -22.30
C ARG A 155 -19.68 0.27 -22.82
N ALA A 156 -19.59 1.58 -22.89
CA ALA A 156 -20.71 2.40 -23.35
C ALA A 156 -20.93 2.33 -24.87
N THR A 157 -19.87 2.08 -25.67
CA THR A 157 -19.96 2.10 -27.14
C THR A 157 -19.80 0.72 -27.77
N GLY A 158 -19.38 -0.30 -27.00
CA GLY A 158 -19.04 -1.62 -27.52
C GLY A 158 -17.79 -1.66 -28.41
N ARG A 159 -17.06 -0.56 -28.54
CA ARG A 159 -15.84 -0.51 -29.36
C ARG A 159 -14.77 -1.44 -28.78
N VAL A 160 -14.23 -2.31 -29.63
CA VAL A 160 -13.15 -3.23 -29.30
C VAL A 160 -11.83 -2.65 -29.80
N ALA A 161 -10.80 -2.70 -28.95
CA ALA A 161 -9.43 -2.41 -29.33
C ALA A 161 -8.52 -3.55 -28.93
N GLU A 162 -7.45 -3.77 -29.69
CA GLU A 162 -6.32 -4.64 -29.32
C GLU A 162 -5.22 -3.79 -28.71
N VAL A 163 -4.73 -4.21 -27.54
CA VAL A 163 -3.59 -3.59 -26.87
C VAL A 163 -2.45 -4.60 -26.88
N ARG A 164 -1.29 -4.19 -27.39
CA ARG A 164 -0.03 -4.94 -27.30
C ARG A 164 0.87 -4.26 -26.29
N ALA A 165 1.31 -5.01 -25.27
CA ALA A 165 2.15 -4.51 -24.19
C ALA A 165 3.29 -5.49 -23.90
N HIS A 166 4.43 -5.01 -23.40
CA HIS A 166 5.48 -5.91 -22.94
C HIS A 166 5.06 -6.66 -21.65
N TYR A 167 4.27 -6.00 -20.80
CA TYR A 167 3.81 -6.55 -19.53
C TYR A 167 2.36 -6.15 -19.23
N LEU A 168 1.65 -7.01 -18.48
CA LEU A 168 0.32 -6.76 -17.92
C LEU A 168 0.41 -6.74 -16.40
N VAL A 169 -0.11 -5.68 -15.76
CA VAL A 169 -0.31 -5.60 -14.32
C VAL A 169 -1.80 -5.71 -14.01
N ALA A 170 -2.19 -6.77 -13.33
CA ALA A 170 -3.53 -6.99 -12.85
C ALA A 170 -3.72 -6.38 -11.46
N ALA A 171 -4.43 -5.25 -11.41
CA ALA A 171 -4.93 -4.58 -10.22
C ALA A 171 -6.47 -4.55 -10.23
N ASP A 172 -7.10 -5.59 -10.76
CA ASP A 172 -8.53 -5.72 -11.08
C ASP A 172 -9.39 -6.17 -9.89
N GLY A 173 -8.80 -6.14 -8.69
CA GLY A 173 -9.52 -6.28 -7.43
C GLY A 173 -9.65 -7.73 -6.93
N PRO A 174 -10.41 -7.96 -5.82
CA PRO A 174 -10.43 -9.23 -5.10
C PRO A 174 -10.96 -10.41 -5.95
N ARG A 175 -11.88 -10.12 -6.87
CA ARG A 175 -12.40 -11.10 -7.85
C ARG A 175 -11.69 -10.92 -9.20
N SER A 176 -10.35 -10.97 -9.18
CA SER A 176 -9.49 -10.77 -10.34
C SER A 176 -9.75 -11.84 -11.41
N ARG A 177 -10.27 -11.41 -12.56
CA ARG A 177 -10.44 -12.27 -13.73
C ARG A 177 -9.10 -12.64 -14.37
N VAL A 178 -8.10 -11.79 -14.22
CA VAL A 178 -6.74 -12.09 -14.69
C VAL A 178 -6.15 -13.24 -13.88
N ARG A 179 -6.23 -13.19 -12.54
CA ARG A 179 -5.80 -14.29 -11.66
C ARG A 179 -6.51 -15.60 -11.98
N GLU A 180 -7.84 -15.55 -12.15
CA GLU A 180 -8.65 -16.72 -12.51
C GLU A 180 -8.25 -17.32 -13.86
N ARG A 181 -8.04 -16.48 -14.87
CA ARG A 181 -7.60 -16.92 -16.22
C ARG A 181 -6.22 -17.58 -16.20
N LEU A 182 -5.33 -17.11 -15.34
CA LEU A 182 -4.01 -17.72 -15.12
C LEU A 182 -4.07 -18.97 -14.24
N SER A 183 -5.27 -19.34 -13.75
CA SER A 183 -5.46 -20.47 -12.84
C SER A 183 -4.56 -20.39 -11.60
N ILE A 184 -4.30 -19.17 -11.09
CA ILE A 184 -3.52 -18.95 -9.88
C ILE A 184 -4.44 -19.13 -8.68
N PRO A 185 -4.24 -20.17 -7.86
CA PRO A 185 -5.05 -20.40 -6.67
C PRO A 185 -4.73 -19.37 -5.58
N VAL A 186 -5.63 -19.29 -4.60
CA VAL A 186 -5.42 -18.47 -3.39
C VAL A 186 -5.35 -19.36 -2.16
N HIS A 187 -4.52 -18.97 -1.19
CA HIS A 187 -4.43 -19.57 0.14
C HIS A 187 -5.15 -18.69 1.14
N GLY A 188 -5.78 -19.30 2.14
CA GLY A 188 -6.49 -18.58 3.19
C GLY A 188 -8.00 -18.83 3.17
N ARG A 189 -8.78 -17.88 3.67
CA ARG A 189 -10.23 -18.05 3.82
C ARG A 189 -11.00 -16.86 3.27
N TRP A 190 -11.89 -17.15 2.32
CA TRP A 190 -12.96 -16.25 1.90
C TRP A 190 -14.11 -16.27 2.91
N GLY A 191 -14.86 -15.18 3.00
CA GLY A 191 -16.10 -15.12 3.77
C GLY A 191 -15.91 -15.39 5.27
N LEU A 192 -14.91 -14.78 5.91
CA LEU A 192 -14.76 -14.85 7.38
C LEU A 192 -16.02 -14.33 8.06
N HIS A 193 -16.55 -13.23 7.57
CA HIS A 193 -17.80 -12.60 7.99
C HIS A 193 -18.40 -11.82 6.85
N HIS A 194 -19.76 -11.74 6.80
CA HIS A 194 -20.47 -10.85 5.91
C HIS A 194 -20.77 -9.53 6.63
N GLN A 195 -20.60 -8.45 5.91
CA GLN A 195 -20.81 -7.09 6.39
C GLN A 195 -21.71 -6.31 5.44
N LEU A 196 -22.55 -5.46 5.97
CA LEU A 196 -23.29 -4.47 5.23
C LEU A 196 -22.76 -3.08 5.56
N SER A 197 -22.36 -2.33 4.55
CA SER A 197 -22.10 -0.89 4.66
C SER A 197 -23.38 -0.13 4.41
N ILE A 198 -23.83 0.65 5.38
CA ILE A 198 -25.00 1.55 5.28
C ILE A 198 -24.47 2.98 5.24
N VAL A 199 -24.46 3.60 4.06
CA VAL A 199 -24.06 5.00 3.87
C VAL A 199 -25.29 5.89 4.04
N PHE A 200 -25.21 6.89 4.89
CA PHE A 200 -26.33 7.75 5.22
C PHE A 200 -25.92 9.21 5.35
N ASP A 201 -26.87 10.12 5.10
CA ASP A 201 -26.75 11.54 5.39
C ASP A 201 -27.57 11.86 6.65
N ALA A 202 -26.96 12.58 7.58
CA ALA A 202 -27.58 13.10 8.79
C ALA A 202 -26.73 14.22 9.38
N ASP A 203 -27.32 15.12 10.17
CA ASP A 203 -26.55 16.06 10.98
C ASP A 203 -26.02 15.37 12.24
N LEU A 204 -24.73 15.10 12.25
CA LEU A 204 -24.05 14.41 13.34
C LEU A 204 -23.41 15.36 14.36
N ALA A 205 -23.48 16.67 14.16
CA ALA A 205 -22.81 17.64 15.03
C ALA A 205 -23.27 17.55 16.48
N ALA A 206 -24.59 17.51 16.70
CA ALA A 206 -25.17 17.40 18.05
C ALA A 206 -24.93 16.02 18.70
N PRO A 207 -25.17 14.87 18.01
CA PRO A 207 -24.88 13.54 18.55
C PRO A 207 -23.39 13.30 18.89
N LEU A 208 -22.48 13.85 18.12
CA LEU A 208 -21.04 13.71 18.34
C LEU A 208 -20.53 14.52 19.55
N ARG A 209 -21.23 15.57 19.97
CA ARG A 209 -20.86 16.41 21.14
C ARG A 209 -19.41 16.90 21.07
N GLY A 210 -18.96 17.33 19.90
CA GLY A 210 -17.59 17.79 19.65
C GLY A 210 -16.52 16.69 19.57
N ARG A 211 -16.88 15.40 19.74
CA ARG A 211 -15.96 14.28 19.58
C ARG A 211 -15.66 14.04 18.10
N ARG A 212 -14.44 13.63 17.81
CA ARG A 212 -13.97 13.33 16.46
C ARG A 212 -13.45 11.92 16.42
N PHE A 213 -14.25 11.00 15.89
CA PHE A 213 -13.89 9.58 15.86
C PHE A 213 -13.11 9.22 14.60
N ALA A 214 -11.97 8.58 14.79
CA ALA A 214 -11.36 7.77 13.74
C ALA A 214 -12.20 6.50 13.50
N ILE A 215 -12.64 5.84 14.61
CA ILE A 215 -13.52 4.66 14.59
C ILE A 215 -14.35 4.67 15.86
N CYS A 216 -15.67 4.44 15.73
CA CYS A 216 -16.58 4.25 16.82
C CYS A 216 -17.26 2.88 16.72
N GLN A 217 -16.96 1.96 17.63
CA GLN A 217 -17.70 0.71 17.77
C GLN A 217 -18.96 0.97 18.57
N VAL A 218 -20.11 0.66 17.99
CA VAL A 218 -21.41 0.75 18.66
C VAL A 218 -21.84 -0.65 19.07
N GLN A 219 -22.23 -0.83 20.34
CA GLN A 219 -22.67 -2.11 20.86
C GLN A 219 -23.86 -1.94 21.80
N ASN A 220 -25.05 -2.29 21.32
CA ASN A 220 -26.31 -2.32 22.08
C ASN A 220 -27.16 -3.52 21.63
N ASP A 221 -28.40 -3.60 22.14
CA ASP A 221 -29.30 -4.74 21.87
C ASP A 221 -29.80 -4.77 20.41
N VAL A 222 -29.63 -3.70 19.65
CA VAL A 222 -30.12 -3.55 18.26
C VAL A 222 -28.98 -3.58 17.27
N VAL A 223 -27.81 -3.05 17.64
CA VAL A 223 -26.64 -2.86 16.75
C VAL A 223 -25.37 -3.33 17.43
N ASP A 224 -24.63 -4.21 16.74
CA ASP A 224 -23.19 -4.43 16.95
C ASP A 224 -22.47 -4.11 15.65
N GLY A 225 -21.81 -2.95 15.61
CA GLY A 225 -21.25 -2.43 14.37
C GLY A 225 -20.20 -1.36 14.56
N LEU A 226 -19.67 -0.88 13.44
CA LEU A 226 -18.72 0.22 13.40
C LEU A 226 -19.36 1.44 12.74
N LEU A 227 -19.32 2.57 13.42
CA LEU A 227 -19.74 3.85 12.89
C LEU A 227 -18.50 4.70 12.58
N VAL A 228 -18.50 5.30 11.42
CA VAL A 228 -17.53 6.31 11.01
C VAL A 228 -18.27 7.47 10.36
N HIS A 229 -17.72 8.67 10.44
CA HIS A 229 -18.32 9.88 9.85
C HIS A 229 -17.29 10.61 8.98
N ASP A 230 -17.77 11.46 8.10
CA ASP A 230 -16.92 12.34 7.31
C ASP A 230 -16.46 13.57 8.12
N ASP A 231 -15.61 14.37 7.52
CA ASP A 231 -15.07 15.60 8.10
C ASP A 231 -16.12 16.72 8.20
N THR A 232 -17.18 16.68 7.39
CA THR A 232 -18.27 17.67 7.41
C THR A 232 -19.31 17.40 8.49
N LEU A 233 -19.28 16.22 9.11
CA LEU A 233 -20.28 15.71 10.07
C LEU A 233 -21.69 15.61 9.47
N ARG A 234 -21.78 15.48 8.15
CA ARG A 234 -23.05 15.38 7.40
C ARG A 234 -23.29 14.01 6.81
N GLN A 235 -22.25 13.19 6.76
CA GLN A 235 -22.32 11.84 6.21
C GLN A 235 -21.69 10.85 7.17
N GLY A 236 -22.35 9.70 7.33
CA GLY A 236 -21.84 8.57 8.09
C GLY A 236 -21.89 7.27 7.28
N THR A 237 -21.12 6.29 7.77
CA THR A 237 -21.25 4.91 7.34
C THR A 237 -21.32 4.02 8.57
N LEU A 238 -22.38 3.23 8.65
CA LEU A 238 -22.52 2.17 9.65
C LEU A 238 -22.24 0.83 8.99
N TYR A 239 -21.26 0.11 9.52
CA TYR A 239 -20.92 -1.26 9.12
C TYR A 239 -21.56 -2.22 10.12
N VAL A 240 -22.46 -3.07 9.65
CA VAL A 240 -23.11 -4.09 10.49
C VAL A 240 -22.82 -5.48 9.96
N ARG A 241 -22.64 -6.42 10.87
CA ARG A 241 -22.49 -7.82 10.52
C ARG A 241 -23.86 -8.40 10.19
N PHE A 242 -23.94 -9.27 9.18
CA PHE A 242 -25.15 -10.02 8.87
C PHE A 242 -24.83 -11.46 8.44
N ASP A 243 -25.81 -12.32 8.55
CA ASP A 243 -25.73 -13.69 8.06
C ASP A 243 -26.61 -13.79 6.80
N PRO A 244 -26.03 -14.03 5.62
CA PRO A 244 -26.79 -14.15 4.38
C PRO A 244 -27.67 -15.39 4.34
N SER A 245 -27.46 -16.37 5.23
CA SER A 245 -28.28 -17.58 5.35
C SER A 245 -29.45 -17.44 6.32
N ALA A 246 -29.48 -16.35 7.10
CA ALA A 246 -30.61 -16.06 8.00
C ALA A 246 -31.88 -15.74 7.20
N GLU A 247 -33.04 -15.89 7.84
CA GLU A 247 -34.34 -15.59 7.24
C GLU A 247 -34.38 -14.15 6.67
N GLY A 248 -34.73 -14.02 5.40
CA GLY A 248 -34.72 -12.76 4.66
C GLY A 248 -33.34 -12.35 4.14
N GLY A 249 -32.25 -12.91 4.63
CA GLY A 249 -30.90 -12.61 4.14
C GLY A 249 -30.64 -11.12 3.94
N MET A 250 -30.23 -10.72 2.73
CA MET A 250 -29.99 -9.31 2.37
C MET A 250 -31.30 -8.50 2.26
N ASP A 251 -32.43 -9.13 1.90
CA ASP A 251 -33.73 -8.47 1.74
C ASP A 251 -34.32 -7.98 3.07
N ALA A 252 -33.85 -8.53 4.21
CA ALA A 252 -34.21 -8.03 5.54
C ALA A 252 -33.68 -6.60 5.80
N PHE A 253 -32.67 -6.14 5.05
CA PHE A 253 -32.08 -4.80 5.17
C PHE A 253 -32.75 -3.78 4.25
N THR A 254 -34.07 -3.62 4.41
CA THR A 254 -34.83 -2.55 3.74
C THR A 254 -34.26 -1.17 4.09
N ARG A 255 -34.56 -0.12 3.29
CA ARG A 255 -34.17 1.26 3.61
C ARG A 255 -34.69 1.68 5.00
N GLN A 256 -35.90 1.27 5.37
CA GLN A 256 -36.48 1.54 6.69
C GLN A 256 -35.66 0.85 7.78
N ARG A 257 -35.36 -0.44 7.63
CA ARG A 257 -34.55 -1.19 8.60
C ARG A 257 -33.15 -0.60 8.76
N CYS A 258 -32.53 -0.19 7.67
CA CYS A 258 -31.23 0.49 7.71
C CYS A 258 -31.31 1.82 8.48
N ALA A 259 -32.38 2.59 8.28
CA ALA A 259 -32.59 3.84 9.02
C ALA A 259 -32.78 3.60 10.54
N GLU A 260 -33.51 2.55 10.92
CA GLU A 260 -33.69 2.14 12.32
C GLU A 260 -32.35 1.75 12.96
N LEU A 261 -31.51 0.97 12.26
CA LEU A 261 -30.17 0.60 12.73
C LEU A 261 -29.28 1.82 12.93
N VAL A 262 -29.32 2.78 12.00
CA VAL A 262 -28.55 4.03 12.12
C VAL A 262 -29.03 4.87 13.31
N ARG A 263 -30.35 5.04 13.51
CA ARG A 263 -30.90 5.74 14.67
C ARG A 263 -30.51 5.07 15.99
N ALA A 264 -30.60 3.74 16.04
CA ALA A 264 -30.17 2.98 17.22
C ALA A 264 -28.66 3.14 17.50
N ALA A 265 -27.83 3.20 16.46
CA ALA A 265 -26.40 3.43 16.59
C ALA A 265 -26.08 4.85 17.07
N ILE A 266 -26.84 5.83 16.63
CA ILE A 266 -26.68 7.22 17.05
C ILE A 266 -27.29 7.44 18.44
N GLY A 267 -28.38 6.76 18.78
CA GLY A 267 -29.12 6.93 20.04
C GLY A 267 -30.08 8.13 19.99
N ASP A 268 -30.66 8.40 18.82
CA ASP A 268 -31.66 9.40 18.55
C ASP A 268 -32.73 8.80 17.61
N PRO A 269 -33.90 8.39 18.14
CA PRO A 269 -34.95 7.75 17.34
C PRO A 269 -35.60 8.69 16.33
N ASP A 270 -35.55 10.00 16.58
CA ASP A 270 -36.21 11.00 15.75
C ASP A 270 -35.22 11.68 14.76
N LEU A 271 -33.95 11.28 14.75
CA LEU A 271 -32.94 11.89 13.88
C LEU A 271 -33.37 11.88 12.42
N PRO A 272 -33.47 13.05 11.79
CA PRO A 272 -33.69 13.14 10.35
C PRO A 272 -32.47 12.57 9.61
N LEU A 273 -32.70 11.54 8.79
CA LEU A 273 -31.64 10.93 8.00
C LEU A 273 -32.16 10.39 6.67
N SER A 274 -31.27 10.25 5.70
CA SER A 274 -31.56 9.53 4.45
C SER A 274 -30.49 8.45 4.19
N ILE A 275 -30.93 7.26 3.81
CA ILE A 275 -30.03 6.20 3.38
C ILE A 275 -29.64 6.48 1.92
N ARG A 276 -28.34 6.74 1.71
CA ARG A 276 -27.80 6.97 0.35
C ARG A 276 -27.59 5.66 -0.40
N ASP A 277 -26.95 4.70 0.25
CA ASP A 277 -26.57 3.45 -0.36
C ASP A 277 -26.36 2.35 0.66
N THR A 278 -26.50 1.10 0.22
CA THR A 278 -26.20 -0.10 0.99
C THR A 278 -25.36 -1.06 0.15
N GLN A 279 -24.26 -1.53 0.69
CA GLN A 279 -23.36 -2.44 -0.02
C GLN A 279 -22.98 -3.63 0.86
N PRO A 280 -23.40 -4.87 0.48
CA PRO A 280 -22.90 -6.07 1.11
C PRO A 280 -21.47 -6.39 0.63
N TRP A 281 -20.66 -6.90 1.53
CA TRP A 281 -19.31 -7.34 1.22
C TRP A 281 -18.83 -8.39 2.25
N GLU A 282 -17.75 -9.07 1.92
CA GLU A 282 -17.21 -10.16 2.73
C GLU A 282 -15.85 -9.76 3.31
N LEU A 283 -15.67 -9.96 4.61
CA LEU A 283 -14.33 -10.01 5.18
C LEU A 283 -13.65 -11.28 4.71
N SER A 284 -12.47 -11.14 4.14
CA SER A 284 -11.70 -12.26 3.65
C SER A 284 -10.22 -12.08 4.00
N ALA A 285 -9.51 -13.19 4.13
CA ALA A 285 -8.09 -13.23 4.40
C ALA A 285 -7.43 -14.26 3.48
N VAL A 286 -7.02 -13.81 2.29
CA VAL A 286 -6.44 -14.68 1.24
C VAL A 286 -5.24 -14.04 0.58
N THR A 287 -4.32 -14.89 0.12
CA THR A 287 -3.13 -14.51 -0.66
C THR A 287 -3.03 -15.41 -1.87
N ALA A 288 -2.78 -14.88 -3.05
CA ALA A 288 -2.52 -15.66 -4.26
C ALA A 288 -1.25 -16.50 -4.08
N ALA A 289 -1.25 -17.71 -4.62
CA ALA A 289 -0.11 -18.62 -4.51
C ALA A 289 1.12 -18.12 -5.28
N ARG A 290 0.90 -17.25 -6.28
CA ARG A 290 1.94 -16.59 -7.08
C ARG A 290 1.49 -15.17 -7.40
N PHE A 291 2.45 -14.25 -7.48
CA PHE A 291 2.21 -12.86 -7.88
C PHE A 291 2.65 -12.58 -9.31
N ARG A 292 3.27 -13.56 -9.95
CA ARG A 292 3.73 -13.48 -11.32
C ARG A 292 3.42 -14.76 -12.10
N ASP A 293 3.08 -14.60 -13.36
CA ASP A 293 3.06 -15.66 -14.37
C ASP A 293 3.59 -15.06 -15.67
N GLY A 294 4.82 -15.46 -16.06
CA GLY A 294 5.48 -14.92 -17.23
C GLY A 294 5.58 -13.38 -17.24
N ARG A 295 4.79 -12.76 -18.11
CA ARG A 295 4.73 -11.30 -18.32
C ARG A 295 3.54 -10.64 -17.59
N VAL A 296 2.80 -11.39 -16.81
CA VAL A 296 1.62 -10.92 -16.07
C VAL A 296 1.90 -10.89 -14.58
N PHE A 297 1.59 -9.77 -13.94
CA PHE A 297 1.80 -9.54 -12.51
C PHE A 297 0.48 -9.23 -11.80
N LEU A 298 0.28 -9.78 -10.61
CA LEU A 298 -0.84 -9.45 -9.73
C LEU A 298 -0.40 -8.43 -8.69
N ALA A 299 -1.23 -7.42 -8.40
CA ALA A 299 -0.95 -6.40 -7.40
C ALA A 299 -2.22 -5.98 -6.63
N GLY A 300 -2.06 -5.59 -5.37
CA GLY A 300 -3.16 -5.21 -4.50
C GLY A 300 -4.17 -6.34 -4.28
N ASP A 301 -5.45 -6.02 -4.25
CA ASP A 301 -6.52 -7.00 -3.98
C ASP A 301 -6.59 -8.16 -5.00
N ALA A 302 -6.01 -8.02 -6.18
CA ALA A 302 -5.87 -9.13 -7.13
C ALA A 302 -4.90 -10.21 -6.62
N ALA A 303 -3.90 -9.81 -5.84
CA ALA A 303 -2.88 -10.67 -5.24
C ALA A 303 -3.20 -11.08 -3.79
N HIS A 304 -3.79 -10.19 -2.99
CA HIS A 304 -4.08 -10.41 -1.57
C HIS A 304 -5.28 -9.61 -1.10
N VAL A 305 -6.15 -10.26 -0.35
CA VAL A 305 -7.31 -9.62 0.31
C VAL A 305 -7.18 -9.80 1.80
N MET A 306 -7.36 -8.73 2.56
CA MET A 306 -7.24 -8.78 4.02
C MET A 306 -8.37 -8.01 4.70
N PRO A 307 -8.72 -8.38 5.94
CA PRO A 307 -9.66 -7.61 6.75
C PRO A 307 -9.25 -6.15 6.86
N PRO A 308 -10.19 -5.19 6.87
CA PRO A 308 -9.91 -3.75 6.86
C PRO A 308 -9.45 -3.24 8.23
N VAL A 309 -8.38 -3.83 8.76
CA VAL A 309 -7.77 -3.44 10.03
C VAL A 309 -6.63 -2.47 9.78
N SER A 310 -6.62 -1.35 10.51
CA SER A 310 -5.55 -0.35 10.48
C SER A 310 -5.18 0.17 9.07
N GLY A 311 -6.06 0.03 8.07
CA GLY A 311 -5.82 0.50 6.70
C GLY A 311 -4.74 -0.25 5.92
N PHE A 312 -4.35 -1.44 6.36
CA PHE A 312 -3.24 -2.18 5.74
C PHE A 312 -3.50 -2.60 4.29
N GLY A 313 -4.74 -2.97 3.91
CA GLY A 313 -5.03 -3.49 2.58
C GLY A 313 -4.63 -2.54 1.45
N ALA A 314 -5.22 -1.36 1.42
CA ALA A 314 -4.92 -0.35 0.41
C ALA A 314 -3.45 0.14 0.49
N SER A 315 -2.92 0.29 1.73
CA SER A 315 -1.51 0.67 1.94
C SER A 315 -0.52 -0.37 1.41
N THR A 316 -0.84 -1.66 1.51
CA THR A 316 -0.03 -2.76 0.94
C THR A 316 -0.07 -2.73 -0.59
N GLY A 317 -1.25 -2.51 -1.19
CA GLY A 317 -1.39 -2.37 -2.64
C GLY A 317 -0.64 -1.17 -3.23
N ILE A 318 -0.60 -0.04 -2.52
CA ILE A 318 0.23 1.13 -2.90
C ILE A 318 1.73 0.76 -2.89
N GLN A 319 2.17 -0.04 -1.91
CA GLN A 319 3.55 -0.51 -1.83
C GLN A 319 3.88 -1.55 -2.91
N ASP A 320 2.93 -2.43 -3.28
CA ASP A 320 3.08 -3.33 -4.43
C ASP A 320 3.35 -2.54 -5.71
N ALA A 321 2.54 -1.50 -5.93
CA ALA A 321 2.68 -0.63 -7.09
C ALA A 321 4.08 0.01 -7.18
N GLN A 322 4.61 0.55 -6.08
CA GLN A 322 5.97 1.10 -6.04
C GLN A 322 7.02 0.03 -6.33
N ASN A 323 6.94 -1.11 -5.64
CA ASN A 323 7.93 -2.19 -5.76
C ASN A 323 7.97 -2.77 -7.19
N LEU A 324 6.82 -2.94 -7.84
CA LEU A 324 6.73 -3.47 -9.19
C LEU A 324 7.13 -2.43 -10.25
N ALA A 325 6.65 -1.19 -10.12
CA ALA A 325 6.78 -0.20 -11.18
C ALA A 325 8.23 0.20 -11.45
N TRP A 326 9.09 0.35 -10.41
CA TRP A 326 10.49 0.68 -10.66
C TRP A 326 11.23 -0.46 -11.36
N LYS A 327 10.90 -1.72 -11.03
CA LYS A 327 11.50 -2.91 -11.64
C LYS A 327 11.09 -3.04 -13.11
N LEU A 328 9.79 -2.85 -13.39
CA LEU A 328 9.29 -2.81 -14.78
C LEU A 328 9.94 -1.67 -15.57
N ALA A 329 10.07 -0.49 -14.98
CA ALA A 329 10.71 0.65 -15.62
C ALA A 329 12.17 0.34 -15.99
N ALA A 330 12.96 -0.17 -15.04
CA ALA A 330 14.34 -0.50 -15.24
C ALA A 330 14.55 -1.60 -16.31
N VAL A 331 13.64 -2.57 -16.38
CA VAL A 331 13.71 -3.63 -17.39
C VAL A 331 13.25 -3.14 -18.77
N VAL A 332 12.19 -2.34 -18.83
CA VAL A 332 11.68 -1.77 -20.09
C VAL A 332 12.69 -0.79 -20.72
N SER A 333 13.39 0.01 -19.89
CA SER A 333 14.45 0.92 -20.36
C SER A 333 15.77 0.21 -20.72
N GLY A 334 15.91 -1.08 -20.41
CA GLY A 334 17.15 -1.83 -20.62
C GLY A 334 18.25 -1.58 -19.57
N GLU A 335 17.95 -0.82 -18.51
CA GLU A 335 18.86 -0.59 -17.38
C GLU A 335 19.06 -1.83 -16.53
N ALA A 336 18.05 -2.72 -16.48
CA ALA A 336 18.09 -3.98 -15.74
C ALA A 336 17.70 -5.19 -16.59
N GLY A 337 18.21 -6.36 -16.19
CA GLY A 337 17.84 -7.64 -16.78
C GLY A 337 16.47 -8.14 -16.26
N ALA A 338 15.78 -8.94 -17.06
CA ALA A 338 14.44 -9.46 -16.76
C ALA A 338 14.36 -10.27 -15.44
N ARG A 339 15.48 -10.83 -14.96
CA ARG A 339 15.56 -11.53 -13.66
C ARG A 339 15.24 -10.64 -12.47
N LEU A 340 15.39 -9.31 -12.59
CA LEU A 340 14.97 -8.37 -11.56
C LEU A 340 13.49 -8.51 -11.22
N LEU A 341 12.66 -8.84 -12.19
CA LEU A 341 11.21 -8.99 -12.02
C LEU A 341 10.82 -10.17 -11.12
N ASP A 342 11.69 -11.20 -10.98
CA ASP A 342 11.45 -12.33 -10.07
C ASP A 342 11.45 -11.88 -8.61
N SER A 343 12.20 -10.82 -8.29
CA SER A 343 12.25 -10.26 -6.95
C SER A 343 10.93 -9.64 -6.49
N TYR A 344 10.03 -9.27 -7.41
CA TYR A 344 8.70 -8.76 -7.04
C TYR A 344 7.91 -9.80 -6.25
N GLU A 345 7.75 -10.99 -6.80
CA GLU A 345 7.03 -12.08 -6.13
C GLU A 345 7.71 -12.47 -4.83
N GLN A 346 9.05 -12.67 -4.84
CA GLN A 346 9.83 -13.06 -3.68
C GLN A 346 9.61 -12.10 -2.49
N GLU A 347 9.55 -10.81 -2.75
CA GLU A 347 9.40 -9.76 -1.73
C GLU A 347 7.93 -9.56 -1.32
N ARG A 348 7.05 -9.39 -2.31
CA ARG A 348 5.69 -8.94 -2.02
C ARG A 348 4.74 -10.04 -1.58
N LEU A 349 4.95 -11.28 -2.04
CA LEU A 349 4.18 -12.42 -1.56
C LEU A 349 4.44 -12.69 -0.06
N ALA A 350 5.70 -12.67 0.37
CA ALA A 350 6.05 -12.87 1.77
C ALA A 350 5.46 -11.77 2.68
N VAL A 351 5.56 -10.50 2.26
CA VAL A 351 4.98 -9.36 2.98
C VAL A 351 3.45 -9.46 3.03
N ALA A 352 2.80 -9.80 1.92
CA ALA A 352 1.36 -9.94 1.87
C ALA A 352 0.86 -11.08 2.77
N ALA A 353 1.50 -12.26 2.71
CA ALA A 353 1.14 -13.40 3.54
C ALA A 353 1.22 -13.07 5.04
N LEU A 354 2.32 -12.42 5.47
CA LEU A 354 2.47 -11.96 6.85
C LEU A 354 1.39 -10.94 7.23
N THR A 355 1.15 -9.93 6.40
CA THR A 355 0.17 -8.87 6.69
C THR A 355 -1.25 -9.42 6.73
N VAL A 356 -1.62 -10.31 5.80
CA VAL A 356 -2.93 -11.00 5.79
C VAL A 356 -3.12 -11.82 7.07
N ASP A 357 -2.11 -12.60 7.50
CA ASP A 357 -2.19 -13.36 8.76
C ASP A 357 -2.35 -12.44 9.97
N GLN A 358 -1.57 -11.37 10.04
CA GLN A 358 -1.66 -10.39 11.13
C GLN A 358 -3.03 -9.68 11.16
N CYS A 359 -3.61 -9.34 10.01
CA CYS A 359 -4.97 -8.78 9.94
C CYS A 359 -6.03 -9.81 10.35
N ARG A 360 -5.88 -11.07 9.91
CA ARG A 360 -6.78 -12.16 10.30
C ARG A 360 -6.77 -12.37 11.82
N ARG A 361 -5.59 -12.48 12.45
CA ARG A 361 -5.45 -12.62 13.91
C ARG A 361 -6.16 -11.50 14.67
N ARG A 362 -6.04 -10.25 14.21
CA ARG A 362 -6.68 -9.08 14.83
C ARG A 362 -8.20 -9.20 14.84
N VAL A 363 -8.80 -9.76 13.80
CA VAL A 363 -10.25 -9.95 13.71
C VAL A 363 -10.72 -11.15 14.52
N THR A 364 -9.97 -12.27 14.49
CA THR A 364 -10.39 -13.52 15.14
C THR A 364 -10.18 -13.51 16.66
N ASN A 365 -9.22 -12.75 17.17
CA ASN A 365 -8.94 -12.68 18.62
C ASN A 365 -9.93 -11.81 19.40
N GLY A 366 -11.00 -11.32 18.76
CA GLY A 366 -12.13 -10.69 19.43
C GLY A 366 -11.84 -9.34 20.12
N THR A 367 -10.65 -8.76 19.89
CA THR A 367 -10.26 -7.49 20.54
C THR A 367 -11.04 -6.28 20.03
N GLY A 368 -11.85 -6.47 18.96
CA GLY A 368 -12.60 -5.39 18.32
C GLY A 368 -11.69 -4.30 17.74
N PHE A 369 -12.27 -3.36 17.01
CA PHE A 369 -11.51 -2.27 16.38
C PHE A 369 -11.12 -1.14 17.37
N ALA A 370 -11.76 -1.09 18.53
CA ALA A 370 -11.55 -0.02 19.50
C ALA A 370 -10.45 -0.31 20.54
N ALA A 371 -10.01 -1.56 20.71
CA ALA A 371 -9.00 -1.94 21.69
C ALA A 371 -7.60 -2.04 21.07
N PRO A 372 -6.52 -1.79 21.85
CA PRO A 372 -5.16 -2.05 21.42
C PRO A 372 -5.00 -3.53 21.05
N GLN A 373 -4.40 -3.77 19.88
CA GLN A 373 -4.20 -5.14 19.37
C GLN A 373 -2.97 -5.76 20.06
N ARG A 374 -3.19 -6.67 20.98
CA ARG A 374 -2.14 -7.40 21.71
C ARG A 374 -2.46 -8.89 21.71
N GLY A 375 -1.44 -9.73 21.56
CA GLY A 375 -1.55 -11.19 21.58
C GLY A 375 -0.24 -11.85 21.20
N GLU A 376 -0.09 -13.11 21.53
CA GLU A 376 1.10 -13.89 21.18
C GLU A 376 1.25 -13.96 19.65
N GLY A 377 2.45 -13.66 19.16
CA GLY A 377 2.77 -13.63 17.73
C GLY A 377 2.14 -12.48 16.96
N MET A 378 1.56 -11.47 17.63
CA MET A 378 1.07 -10.25 16.99
C MET A 378 2.17 -9.19 16.95
N LEU A 379 2.41 -8.67 15.74
CA LEU A 379 3.29 -7.52 15.51
C LEU A 379 2.50 -6.23 15.77
N ASP A 380 3.16 -5.20 16.30
CA ASP A 380 2.56 -3.89 16.44
C ASP A 380 2.38 -3.18 15.08
N ASP A 381 1.53 -2.16 15.03
CA ASP A 381 1.19 -1.46 13.79
C ASP A 381 2.39 -0.73 13.15
N LEU A 382 3.36 -0.24 13.93
CA LEU A 382 4.55 0.42 13.40
C LEU A 382 5.52 -0.58 12.79
N THR A 383 5.68 -1.74 13.41
CA THR A 383 6.46 -2.86 12.84
C THR A 383 5.86 -3.32 11.51
N LEU A 384 4.52 -3.49 11.42
CA LEU A 384 3.86 -3.83 10.16
C LEU A 384 3.93 -2.71 9.11
N THR A 385 3.98 -1.46 9.55
CA THR A 385 4.04 -0.32 8.63
C THR A 385 5.42 -0.11 8.04
N PHE A 386 6.48 -0.22 8.87
CA PHE A 386 7.82 0.19 8.49
C PHE A 386 8.87 -0.92 8.52
N GLY A 387 8.62 -1.97 9.29
CA GLY A 387 9.63 -2.96 9.64
C GLY A 387 9.68 -4.19 8.75
N LEU A 388 8.78 -4.34 7.79
CA LEU A 388 8.74 -5.51 6.91
C LEU A 388 10.02 -5.63 6.08
N ARG A 389 10.58 -6.84 6.06
CA ARG A 389 11.85 -7.14 5.40
C ARG A 389 11.64 -7.80 4.06
N TYR A 390 12.38 -7.35 3.05
CA TYR A 390 12.48 -7.98 1.74
C TYR A 390 13.64 -8.98 1.71
N ARG A 391 13.39 -10.07 1.01
CA ARG A 391 14.38 -11.11 0.70
C ARG A 391 14.22 -11.52 -0.74
N SER A 392 15.26 -11.32 -1.52
CA SER A 392 15.23 -11.63 -2.94
C SER A 392 16.64 -11.60 -3.53
N GLY A 393 16.78 -11.98 -4.79
CA GLY A 393 18.02 -11.80 -5.54
C GLY A 393 18.45 -10.33 -5.71
N ALA A 394 17.61 -9.35 -5.37
CA ALA A 394 17.92 -7.91 -5.40
C ALA A 394 18.27 -7.34 -4.00
N VAL A 395 18.55 -8.22 -3.03
CA VAL A 395 18.98 -7.87 -1.66
C VAL A 395 20.11 -8.82 -1.26
N LEU A 396 21.27 -8.28 -0.92
CA LEU A 396 22.41 -9.05 -0.41
C LEU A 396 22.50 -8.85 1.11
N ASP A 397 22.10 -9.87 1.86
CA ASP A 397 21.91 -9.82 3.31
C ASP A 397 22.74 -10.88 4.05
N GLU A 398 24.00 -11.00 3.70
CA GLU A 398 24.92 -11.94 4.32
C GLU A 398 24.91 -11.85 5.86
N GLY A 399 24.73 -12.99 6.52
CA GLY A 399 24.79 -13.10 7.99
C GLY A 399 23.51 -12.66 8.72
N VAL A 400 22.42 -12.34 8.05
CA VAL A 400 21.15 -12.01 8.69
C VAL A 400 20.30 -13.27 8.87
N ASP A 401 19.73 -13.44 10.09
CA ASP A 401 18.87 -14.57 10.42
C ASP A 401 17.75 -14.75 9.40
N PRO A 402 17.65 -15.93 8.75
CA PRO A 402 16.62 -16.23 7.77
C PRO A 402 15.19 -16.20 8.33
N ASP A 403 14.97 -16.38 9.59
CA ASP A 403 13.62 -16.44 10.19
C ASP A 403 13.05 -15.06 10.53
N VAL A 404 13.86 -13.98 10.49
CA VAL A 404 13.39 -12.62 10.76
C VAL A 404 12.66 -12.04 9.55
N SER A 405 11.35 -11.89 9.65
CA SER A 405 10.49 -11.31 8.60
C SER A 405 10.20 -9.82 8.79
N ALA A 406 10.41 -9.29 9.99
CA ALA A 406 10.19 -7.88 10.32
C ALA A 406 11.06 -7.45 11.49
N TYR A 407 11.35 -6.14 11.53
CA TYR A 407 12.09 -5.49 12.63
C TYR A 407 11.23 -4.44 13.31
N GLY A 408 11.35 -4.31 14.62
CA GLY A 408 10.73 -3.21 15.36
C GLY A 408 11.32 -1.85 14.94
N PRO A 409 10.58 -0.74 15.18
CA PRO A 409 11.03 0.61 14.78
C PRO A 409 12.42 1.00 15.26
N ALA A 410 12.83 0.53 16.44
CA ALA A 410 14.15 0.81 17.02
C ALA A 410 15.30 0.11 16.27
N ASP A 411 15.01 -0.96 15.52
CA ASP A 411 15.99 -1.78 14.81
C ASP A 411 16.08 -1.45 13.32
N LEU A 412 15.33 -0.46 12.85
CA LEU A 412 15.40 0.06 11.49
C LEU A 412 16.63 0.96 11.35
N THR A 413 17.79 0.33 11.18
CA THR A 413 19.11 0.97 11.15
C THR A 413 19.80 0.91 9.78
N GLY A 414 19.02 0.67 8.71
CA GLY A 414 19.61 0.51 7.37
C GLY A 414 20.18 -0.88 7.12
N ARG A 415 19.61 -1.92 7.71
CA ARG A 415 19.94 -3.33 7.42
C ARG A 415 19.47 -3.71 6.02
N PRO A 416 20.19 -4.58 5.30
CA PRO A 416 19.74 -5.10 4.01
C PRO A 416 18.35 -5.71 4.08
N GLY A 417 17.52 -5.41 3.06
CA GLY A 417 16.13 -5.80 2.98
C GLY A 417 15.15 -4.95 3.77
N THR A 418 15.62 -3.97 4.55
CA THR A 418 14.74 -3.04 5.28
C THR A 418 14.57 -1.72 4.54
N ARG A 419 13.47 -1.02 4.85
CA ARG A 419 13.28 0.36 4.45
C ARG A 419 14.37 1.24 5.07
N LEU A 420 14.92 2.15 4.27
CA LEU A 420 15.92 3.10 4.75
C LEU A 420 15.38 3.96 5.91
N PRO A 421 16.14 4.19 6.99
CA PRO A 421 15.78 5.15 8.04
C PRO A 421 15.58 6.55 7.47
N HIS A 422 14.59 7.27 7.99
CA HIS A 422 14.41 8.68 7.69
C HIS A 422 15.41 9.53 8.45
N VAL A 423 16.12 10.39 7.71
CA VAL A 423 16.96 11.47 8.21
C VAL A 423 16.74 12.68 7.32
N TRP A 424 16.74 13.87 7.92
CA TRP A 424 16.74 15.11 7.15
C TRP A 424 18.17 15.43 6.69
N LEU A 425 18.33 15.63 5.39
CA LEU A 425 19.60 15.98 4.76
C LEU A 425 19.53 17.37 4.12
N ARG A 426 20.71 17.99 3.97
CA ARG A 426 20.91 19.11 3.03
C ARG A 426 21.51 18.55 1.75
N HIS A 427 20.75 18.55 0.68
CA HIS A 427 21.20 18.04 -0.61
C HIS A 427 20.87 19.04 -1.70
N LEU A 428 21.88 19.44 -2.49
CA LEU A 428 21.74 20.45 -3.56
C LEU A 428 21.03 21.73 -3.08
N GLY A 429 21.39 22.24 -1.89
CA GLY A 429 20.83 23.45 -1.29
C GLY A 429 19.40 23.31 -0.75
N ARG A 430 18.84 22.12 -0.72
CA ARG A 430 17.49 21.84 -0.22
C ARG A 430 17.52 20.91 0.98
N ARG A 431 16.53 21.06 1.87
CA ARG A 431 16.27 20.08 2.93
C ARG A 431 15.39 18.98 2.37
N ILE A 432 15.91 17.76 2.33
CA ILE A 432 15.21 16.57 1.83
C ILE A 432 15.25 15.43 2.85
N SER A 433 14.38 14.48 2.73
CA SER A 433 14.47 13.20 3.44
C SER A 433 15.43 12.26 2.71
N THR A 434 16.13 11.38 3.46
CA THR A 434 16.82 10.23 2.86
C THR A 434 15.92 9.40 1.94
N LEU A 435 14.60 9.41 2.17
CA LEU A 435 13.61 8.70 1.35
C LEU A 435 13.34 9.36 -0.01
N ASP A 436 13.80 10.59 -0.20
CA ASP A 436 13.70 11.33 -1.47
C ASP A 436 14.90 11.05 -2.41
N LEU A 437 15.99 10.43 -1.89
CA LEU A 437 17.23 10.18 -2.65
C LEU A 437 17.06 9.19 -3.82
N PRO A 438 16.28 8.10 -3.74
CA PRO A 438 16.25 7.06 -4.79
C PRO A 438 15.35 7.37 -5.98
N ALA A 439 14.99 8.62 -6.21
CA ALA A 439 13.99 8.98 -7.23
C ALA A 439 14.35 8.54 -8.65
N ALA A 440 15.63 8.48 -9.02
CA ALA A 440 16.07 8.18 -10.39
C ALA A 440 16.64 6.76 -10.59
N GLY A 441 17.21 6.14 -9.56
CA GLY A 441 17.90 4.85 -9.68
C GLY A 441 18.52 4.40 -8.36
N PRO A 442 19.33 3.34 -8.33
CA PRO A 442 20.07 2.96 -7.13
C PRO A 442 21.12 4.02 -6.78
N VAL A 443 21.30 4.27 -5.47
CA VAL A 443 22.20 5.31 -4.94
C VAL A 443 23.10 4.69 -3.88
N LEU A 444 24.40 5.00 -3.91
CA LEU A 444 25.31 4.65 -2.82
C LEU A 444 25.34 5.77 -1.78
N LEU A 445 25.03 5.44 -0.55
CA LEU A 445 25.20 6.32 0.60
C LEU A 445 26.51 5.96 1.29
N ALA A 446 27.34 6.94 1.65
CA ALA A 446 28.58 6.71 2.36
C ALA A 446 28.68 7.61 3.59
N GLY A 447 29.27 7.12 4.67
CA GLY A 447 29.54 7.90 5.87
C GLY A 447 30.58 8.99 5.65
N PRO A 448 30.87 9.82 6.69
CA PRO A 448 31.76 10.97 6.55
C PRO A 448 33.19 10.64 6.09
N ASP A 449 33.71 9.47 6.45
CA ASP A 449 35.04 8.99 6.03
C ASP A 449 34.96 8.11 4.77
N GLY A 450 33.90 8.26 3.97
CA GLY A 450 33.59 7.42 2.82
C GLY A 450 34.31 7.78 1.51
N ASP A 451 35.38 8.56 1.51
CA ASP A 451 36.08 8.96 0.28
C ASP A 451 36.57 7.78 -0.57
N GLY A 452 36.92 6.66 0.04
CA GLY A 452 37.26 5.43 -0.65
C GLY A 452 36.12 4.87 -1.54
N TRP A 453 34.89 5.21 -1.26
CA TRP A 453 33.72 4.78 -2.03
C TRP A 453 33.51 5.57 -3.32
N ARG A 454 34.10 6.76 -3.50
CA ARG A 454 33.93 7.60 -4.69
C ARG A 454 34.38 6.89 -5.97
N THR A 455 35.56 6.27 -5.91
CA THR A 455 36.08 5.52 -7.06
C THR A 455 35.23 4.29 -7.36
N ALA A 456 34.84 3.54 -6.33
CA ALA A 456 33.99 2.36 -6.47
C ALA A 456 32.60 2.72 -7.04
N ALA A 457 31.98 3.79 -6.53
CA ALA A 457 30.70 4.29 -7.04
C ALA A 457 30.79 4.69 -8.52
N ALA A 458 31.84 5.45 -8.90
CA ALA A 458 32.05 5.88 -10.28
C ALA A 458 32.24 4.70 -11.24
N ARG A 459 33.01 3.67 -10.87
CA ARG A 459 33.20 2.45 -11.68
C ARG A 459 31.91 1.66 -11.89
N ASN A 460 31.00 1.72 -10.92
CA ASN A 460 29.72 1.03 -10.94
C ASN A 460 28.55 1.90 -11.47
N GLU A 461 28.86 3.11 -11.96
CA GLU A 461 27.85 4.06 -12.46
C GLU A 461 26.75 4.33 -11.42
N LEU A 462 27.17 4.51 -10.15
CA LEU A 462 26.25 4.80 -9.04
C LEU A 462 26.44 6.25 -8.58
N PRO A 463 25.35 7.02 -8.46
CA PRO A 463 25.38 8.27 -7.71
C PRO A 463 25.81 8.00 -6.28
N LEU A 464 26.67 8.89 -5.74
CA LEU A 464 27.14 8.83 -4.36
C LEU A 464 26.61 10.03 -3.57
N VAL A 465 26.05 9.77 -2.40
CA VAL A 465 25.69 10.77 -1.40
C VAL A 465 26.53 10.54 -0.14
N ALA A 466 27.44 11.45 0.16
CA ALA A 466 28.24 11.40 1.38
C ALA A 466 27.47 12.08 2.53
N PHE A 467 27.49 11.45 3.70
CA PHE A 467 26.93 11.99 4.94
C PHE A 467 27.99 12.77 5.74
N ASP A 468 28.52 13.79 5.10
CA ASP A 468 29.44 14.75 5.75
C ASP A 468 28.68 15.80 6.60
N GLY A 469 29.41 16.66 7.30
CA GLY A 469 28.81 17.67 8.18
C GLY A 469 27.91 18.70 7.47
N ASP A 470 28.10 18.90 6.17
CA ASP A 470 27.27 19.80 5.37
C ASP A 470 25.98 19.10 4.94
N THR A 471 26.07 17.84 4.55
CA THR A 471 24.93 17.01 4.09
C THR A 471 24.08 16.51 5.25
N ASP A 472 24.70 16.05 6.34
CA ASP A 472 24.07 15.49 7.55
C ASP A 472 24.42 16.30 8.81
N PRO A 473 23.98 17.57 8.92
CA PRO A 473 24.34 18.44 10.04
C PRO A 473 23.85 17.94 11.40
N ASP A 474 22.88 17.05 11.39
CA ASP A 474 22.30 16.49 12.60
C ASP A 474 22.94 15.15 13.02
N GLY A 475 23.93 14.63 12.29
CA GLY A 475 24.60 13.35 12.59
C GLY A 475 23.66 12.14 12.53
N GLY A 476 22.79 12.10 11.54
CA GLY A 476 21.82 11.01 11.34
C GLY A 476 22.49 9.68 10.98
N TRP A 477 23.66 9.73 10.31
CA TRP A 477 24.45 8.56 9.96
C TRP A 477 24.77 7.71 11.18
N GLU A 478 25.35 8.31 12.20
CA GLU A 478 25.68 7.61 13.43
C GLU A 478 24.43 7.27 14.27
N ARG A 479 23.54 8.25 14.46
CA ARG A 479 22.42 8.09 15.39
C ARG A 479 21.31 7.17 14.86
N ARG A 480 20.95 7.26 13.57
CA ARG A 480 19.81 6.53 13.00
C ARG A 480 20.25 5.27 12.27
N PHE A 481 21.34 5.32 11.51
CA PHE A 481 21.85 4.14 10.81
C PHE A 481 22.74 3.28 11.71
N ARG A 482 23.22 3.81 12.85
CA ARG A 482 24.21 3.14 13.72
C ARG A 482 25.38 2.62 12.89
N ALA A 483 25.84 3.46 11.97
CA ALA A 483 26.86 3.13 11.00
C ALA A 483 28.19 3.79 11.36
N ALA A 484 29.29 3.08 11.13
CA ALA A 484 30.63 3.66 11.28
C ALA A 484 30.92 4.68 10.17
N PRO A 485 31.84 5.63 10.38
CA PRO A 485 32.13 6.69 9.42
C PRO A 485 32.56 6.21 8.03
N GLY A 486 33.24 5.07 7.92
CA GLY A 486 33.70 4.50 6.65
C GLY A 486 32.72 3.55 5.97
N GLU A 487 31.54 3.28 6.55
CA GLU A 487 30.56 2.36 5.97
C GLU A 487 29.84 2.95 4.76
N ALA A 488 29.27 2.05 3.93
CA ALA A 488 28.35 2.43 2.86
C ALA A 488 27.10 1.54 2.78
N ILE A 489 26.05 2.10 2.20
CA ILE A 489 24.75 1.48 2.01
C ILE A 489 24.32 1.66 0.56
N LEU A 490 24.03 0.58 -0.15
CA LEU A 490 23.41 0.63 -1.47
C LEU A 490 21.90 0.67 -1.34
N LEU A 491 21.29 1.76 -1.80
CA LEU A 491 19.88 2.04 -1.74
C LEU A 491 19.20 1.71 -3.08
N ARG A 492 18.09 1.02 -3.03
CA ARG A 492 17.24 0.71 -4.21
C ARG A 492 16.29 1.86 -4.53
N PRO A 493 15.76 1.91 -5.78
CA PRO A 493 14.79 2.92 -6.21
C PRO A 493 13.47 2.98 -5.42
N ASP A 494 13.12 1.93 -4.68
CA ASP A 494 11.94 1.87 -3.81
C ASP A 494 12.21 2.26 -2.35
N GLY A 495 13.43 2.73 -2.06
CA GLY A 495 13.84 3.15 -0.71
C GLY A 495 14.20 2.01 0.23
N TYR A 496 14.42 0.81 -0.29
CA TYR A 496 14.92 -0.33 0.48
C TYR A 496 16.42 -0.51 0.32
N VAL A 497 17.07 -0.94 1.38
CA VAL A 497 18.50 -1.21 1.40
C VAL A 497 18.78 -2.52 0.67
N ALA A 498 19.58 -2.46 -0.39
CA ALA A 498 20.02 -3.66 -1.11
C ALA A 498 21.21 -4.34 -0.45
N TRP A 499 22.14 -3.53 0.10
CA TRP A 499 23.41 -4.02 0.63
C TRP A 499 24.04 -2.99 1.56
N ARG A 500 24.92 -3.45 2.47
CA ARG A 500 25.69 -2.61 3.39
C ARG A 500 27.08 -3.21 3.59
N ALA A 501 28.11 -2.37 3.64
CA ALA A 501 29.49 -2.79 3.89
C ALA A 501 30.24 -1.86 4.83
N PRO A 502 31.12 -2.40 5.69
CA PRO A 502 31.87 -1.65 6.70
C PRO A 502 33.04 -0.84 6.12
N ALA A 503 33.55 -1.19 4.96
CA ALA A 503 34.68 -0.56 4.32
C ALA A 503 34.62 -0.72 2.79
N PRO A 504 35.34 0.12 2.00
CA PRO A 504 35.34 0.04 0.55
C PRO A 504 35.77 -1.33 0.02
N ASP A 505 34.91 -1.90 -0.80
CA ASP A 505 35.10 -3.17 -1.53
C ASP A 505 34.44 -3.04 -2.91
N ASP A 506 35.26 -2.82 -3.94
CA ASP A 506 34.83 -2.63 -5.32
C ASP A 506 34.10 -3.88 -5.85
N ALA A 507 34.57 -5.08 -5.52
CA ALA A 507 34.00 -6.33 -6.04
C ALA A 507 32.64 -6.63 -5.39
N ALA A 508 32.53 -6.43 -4.07
CA ALA A 508 31.27 -6.59 -3.36
C ALA A 508 30.23 -5.55 -3.82
N LEU A 509 30.63 -4.28 -4.03
CA LEU A 509 29.75 -3.26 -4.57
C LEU A 509 29.28 -3.57 -5.99
N ALA A 510 30.17 -4.05 -6.86
CA ALA A 510 29.84 -4.46 -8.23
C ALA A 510 28.82 -5.61 -8.23
N THR A 511 29.00 -6.59 -7.34
CA THR A 511 28.05 -7.70 -7.15
C THR A 511 26.71 -7.18 -6.69
N ALA A 512 26.66 -6.29 -5.69
CA ALA A 512 25.42 -5.71 -5.17
C ALA A 512 24.71 -4.86 -6.22
N ALA A 513 25.43 -4.01 -6.95
CA ALA A 513 24.87 -3.21 -8.05
C ALA A 513 24.35 -4.11 -9.20
N GLY A 514 25.05 -5.18 -9.52
CA GLY A 514 24.61 -6.20 -10.48
C GLY A 514 23.32 -6.89 -10.03
N ALA A 515 23.21 -7.24 -8.75
CA ALA A 515 22.01 -7.85 -8.17
C ALA A 515 20.78 -6.93 -8.28
N VAL A 516 20.91 -5.65 -7.92
CA VAL A 516 19.83 -4.64 -8.05
C VAL A 516 19.44 -4.43 -9.52
N ARG A 517 20.37 -4.62 -10.46
CA ARG A 517 20.11 -4.55 -11.92
C ARG A 517 19.70 -5.88 -12.54
N GLY A 518 19.53 -6.96 -11.76
CA GLY A 518 19.18 -8.27 -12.27
C GLY A 518 20.20 -8.84 -13.28
N ARG A 519 21.46 -8.43 -13.18
CA ARG A 519 22.57 -8.82 -14.07
C ARG A 519 23.50 -9.86 -13.44
N ALA A 520 23.47 -10.01 -12.14
CA ALA A 520 24.33 -10.95 -11.43
C ALA A 520 23.74 -12.36 -11.47
N ASP A 521 24.62 -13.37 -11.56
CA ASP A 521 24.33 -14.73 -11.11
C ASP A 521 24.34 -14.71 -9.56
N ALA A 522 23.30 -14.11 -8.98
CA ALA A 522 23.11 -14.10 -7.54
C ALA A 522 22.97 -15.57 -7.09
N VAL A 523 23.87 -16.02 -6.22
CA VAL A 523 23.79 -17.33 -5.57
C VAL A 523 22.39 -17.45 -4.95
N PRO A 524 21.56 -18.41 -5.35
CA PRO A 524 20.25 -18.57 -4.76
C PRO A 524 20.45 -18.96 -3.29
N THR A 525 19.95 -18.14 -2.38
CA THR A 525 19.80 -18.58 -0.99
C THR A 525 18.84 -19.78 -0.99
N PRO A 526 19.22 -20.98 -0.52
CA PRO A 526 18.36 -22.14 -0.59
C PRO A 526 17.13 -21.90 0.27
N VAL A 527 15.97 -21.81 -0.38
CA VAL A 527 14.68 -21.91 0.30
C VAL A 527 14.58 -23.32 0.83
N GLY A 528 14.69 -23.48 2.14
CA GLY A 528 14.56 -24.75 2.82
C GLY A 528 13.20 -25.38 2.50
N GLN A 529 13.19 -26.42 1.69
CA GLN A 529 12.07 -27.34 1.57
C GLN A 529 11.89 -28.00 2.95
N ARG A 530 10.90 -27.57 3.72
CA ARG A 530 10.35 -28.40 4.79
C ARG A 530 9.10 -29.09 4.24
N ARG A 531 9.16 -30.43 4.29
CA ARG A 531 8.09 -31.38 4.00
C ARG A 531 6.95 -31.23 5.01
#